data_d13a74319013ad01044141f63995fcf7
#
_entry.id   d13a74319013ad01044141f63995fcf7
#
_cell.length_a   1.000
_cell.length_b   1.000
_cell.length_c   1.000
_cell.angle_alpha   90.00
_cell.angle_beta   90.00
_cell.angle_gamma   90.00
#
_symmetry.space_group_name_H-M   'P 1'
#
loop_
_entity.id
_entity.type
_entity.pdbx_description
1 polymer ?
#
loop_
_entity_poly.entity_id
_entity_poly.type
_entity_poly.pdbx_seq_one_letter_code
_entity_poly.pdbx_strand_id
1 'polypeptide(L)'
;MRLIATMLAGLALFLAPNFVRASWDGAAPADEPRLVAALFRSSWCGACRVLEPRLEDVREDYDGAAIDWVRFNFTWGERNGLRDIAVAEGIAPLYDELAGRTGFLVLMDRETGQVFEIITMDYGRDQIREALDRWLVVTERLESVEGQ
;
A
#
# COMPACT_ATOMS: atom_id res chain seq x y z
N MET A 1 43.82 6.52 59.50
CA MET A 1 43.55 5.25 58.86
C MET A 1 42.04 5.10 58.73
N ARG A 2 41.46 5.59 57.66
CA ARG A 2 40.03 5.33 57.29
C ARG A 2 39.94 5.22 55.80
N LEU A 3 39.69 3.99 55.34
CA LEU A 3 39.42 3.63 53.96
C LEU A 3 38.03 4.09 53.58
N ILE A 4 37.94 5.01 52.62
CA ILE A 4 36.67 5.40 52.01
C ILE A 4 36.55 4.59 50.71
N ALA A 5 35.69 3.58 50.74
CA ALA A 5 35.30 2.84 49.56
C ALA A 5 34.22 3.65 48.80
N THR A 6 34.60 4.21 47.70
CA THR A 6 33.65 4.86 46.77
C THR A 6 33.02 3.78 45.87
N MET A 7 31.74 3.49 46.11
CA MET A 7 30.91 2.69 45.22
C MET A 7 30.56 3.52 43.97
N LEU A 8 31.14 3.18 42.85
CA LEU A 8 30.68 3.62 41.55
C LEU A 8 29.49 2.75 41.13
N ALA A 9 28.29 3.28 41.30
CA ALA A 9 27.10 2.68 40.75
C ALA A 9 27.08 2.96 39.23
N GLY A 10 27.47 1.98 38.45
CA GLY A 10 27.36 1.96 37.01
C GLY A 10 25.91 1.92 36.58
N LEU A 11 25.40 3.05 36.08
CA LEU A 11 24.10 3.12 35.41
C LEU A 11 24.28 2.52 34.02
N ALA A 12 24.02 1.22 33.91
CA ALA A 12 23.91 0.54 32.64
C ALA A 12 22.61 0.97 31.96
N LEU A 13 22.72 1.96 31.07
CA LEU A 13 21.65 2.30 30.14
C LEU A 13 21.49 1.13 29.18
N PHE A 14 20.51 0.27 29.44
CA PHE A 14 20.06 -0.72 28.50
C PHE A 14 19.38 0.01 27.32
N LEU A 15 20.17 0.34 26.30
CA LEU A 15 19.66 0.60 24.97
C LEU A 15 19.11 -0.74 24.44
N ALA A 16 17.84 -1.02 24.78
CA ALA A 16 17.13 -2.09 24.11
C ALA A 16 17.06 -1.71 22.62
N PRO A 17 17.59 -2.53 21.70
CA PRO A 17 17.29 -2.32 20.30
C PRO A 17 15.78 -2.50 20.17
N ASN A 18 15.09 -1.47 19.78
CA ASN A 18 13.73 -1.58 19.29
C ASN A 18 13.79 -2.43 18.01
N PHE A 19 13.77 -3.74 18.19
CA PHE A 19 13.38 -4.65 17.14
C PHE A 19 11.92 -4.30 16.85
N VAL A 20 11.71 -3.43 15.86
CA VAL A 20 10.46 -3.38 15.14
C VAL A 20 10.26 -4.81 14.65
N ARG A 21 9.47 -5.57 15.40
CA ARG A 21 8.93 -6.82 14.91
C ARG A 21 8.11 -6.44 13.69
N ALA A 22 8.66 -6.68 12.53
CA ALA A 22 7.86 -6.79 11.35
C ALA A 22 6.87 -7.92 11.65
N SER A 23 5.64 -7.54 11.98
CA SER A 23 4.56 -8.49 12.14
C SER A 23 4.32 -9.06 10.77
N TRP A 24 4.76 -10.28 10.56
CA TRP A 24 4.51 -11.07 9.34
C TRP A 24 3.02 -11.41 9.16
N ASP A 25 2.17 -10.87 10.03
CA ASP A 25 0.73 -11.10 10.07
C ASP A 25 -0.07 -10.16 9.14
N GLY A 26 0.60 -9.46 8.21
CA GLY A 26 -0.08 -8.64 7.20
C GLY A 26 -0.83 -7.42 7.77
N ALA A 27 -0.59 -7.06 9.04
CA ALA A 27 -1.14 -5.83 9.59
C ALA A 27 -0.46 -4.64 8.89
N ALA A 28 -1.25 -3.88 8.13
CA ALA A 28 -0.84 -2.62 7.55
C ALA A 28 -0.33 -1.66 8.64
N PRO A 29 0.64 -0.78 8.33
CA PRO A 29 0.99 0.32 9.21
C PRO A 29 -0.27 1.09 9.59
N ALA A 30 -0.44 1.41 10.88
CA ALA A 30 -1.66 1.99 11.44
C ALA A 30 -2.01 3.40 10.89
N ASP A 31 -1.12 4.01 10.13
CA ASP A 31 -1.25 5.36 9.58
C ASP A 31 -1.44 5.40 8.06
N GLU A 32 -1.54 4.24 7.38
CA GLU A 32 -1.69 4.19 5.93
C GLU A 32 -3.15 4.07 5.51
N PRO A 33 -3.53 4.68 4.35
CA PRO A 33 -4.89 4.58 3.83
C PRO A 33 -5.33 3.13 3.65
N ARG A 34 -6.55 2.83 4.07
CA ARG A 34 -7.14 1.49 3.94
C ARG A 34 -7.45 1.12 2.49
N LEU A 35 -7.91 2.10 1.69
CA LEU A 35 -8.13 1.87 0.26
C LEU A 35 -6.81 1.89 -0.48
N VAL A 36 -6.46 0.78 -1.10
CA VAL A 36 -5.30 0.65 -1.99
C VAL A 36 -5.75 0.63 -3.44
N ALA A 37 -5.10 1.43 -4.28
CA ALA A 37 -5.26 1.47 -5.73
C ALA A 37 -3.96 1.00 -6.39
N ALA A 38 -3.86 -0.29 -6.69
CA ALA A 38 -2.65 -0.94 -7.20
C ALA A 38 -2.68 -1.06 -8.73
N LEU A 39 -1.85 -0.28 -9.43
CA LEU A 39 -1.70 -0.30 -10.89
C LEU A 39 -0.66 -1.32 -11.33
N PHE A 40 -1.08 -2.27 -12.15
CA PHE A 40 -0.22 -3.26 -12.81
C PHE A 40 0.01 -2.85 -14.26
N ARG A 41 1.22 -2.41 -14.59
CA ARG A 41 1.53 -1.80 -15.89
C ARG A 41 2.84 -2.26 -16.52
N SER A 42 3.00 -2.04 -17.84
CA SER A 42 4.28 -2.11 -18.56
C SER A 42 4.27 -1.18 -19.78
N SER A 43 5.44 -0.83 -20.30
CA SER A 43 5.57 0.05 -21.48
C SER A 43 5.05 -0.57 -22.79
N TRP A 44 5.00 -1.89 -22.88
CA TRP A 44 4.48 -2.61 -24.07
C TRP A 44 3.01 -2.98 -23.97
N CYS A 45 2.36 -2.69 -22.85
CA CYS A 45 0.96 -3.03 -22.59
C CYS A 45 0.01 -2.09 -23.36
N GLY A 46 -0.73 -2.61 -24.31
CA GLY A 46 -1.70 -1.83 -25.10
C GLY A 46 -2.84 -1.26 -24.24
N ALA A 47 -3.36 -2.05 -23.31
CA ALA A 47 -4.40 -1.62 -22.38
C ALA A 47 -3.92 -0.48 -21.46
N CYS A 48 -2.64 -0.52 -21.04
CA CYS A 48 -2.05 0.53 -20.20
C CYS A 48 -2.05 1.89 -20.92
N ARG A 49 -1.77 1.91 -22.22
CA ARG A 49 -1.78 3.16 -23.01
C ARG A 49 -3.15 3.84 -23.05
N VAL A 50 -4.22 3.07 -22.87
CA VAL A 50 -5.59 3.59 -22.82
C VAL A 50 -5.98 3.98 -21.40
N LEU A 51 -5.64 3.13 -20.42
CA LEU A 51 -6.04 3.28 -19.05
C LEU A 51 -5.23 4.37 -18.30
N GLU A 52 -3.90 4.36 -18.42
CA GLU A 52 -3.03 5.24 -17.65
C GLU A 52 -3.36 6.74 -17.82
N PRO A 53 -3.58 7.30 -19.03
CA PRO A 53 -3.95 8.71 -19.15
C PRO A 53 -5.27 9.06 -18.46
N ARG A 54 -6.23 8.12 -18.43
CA ARG A 54 -7.50 8.32 -17.74
C ARG A 54 -7.32 8.31 -16.23
N LEU A 55 -6.45 7.43 -15.72
CA LEU A 55 -6.11 7.36 -14.30
C LEU A 55 -5.36 8.61 -13.84
N GLU A 56 -4.42 9.12 -14.66
CA GLU A 56 -3.67 10.35 -14.34
C GLU A 56 -4.61 11.53 -14.21
N ASP A 57 -5.53 11.74 -15.18
CA ASP A 57 -6.53 12.81 -15.14
C ASP A 57 -7.45 12.69 -13.91
N VAL A 58 -7.88 11.47 -13.55
CA VAL A 58 -8.77 11.24 -12.41
C VAL A 58 -8.01 11.38 -11.09
N ARG A 59 -6.77 10.92 -11.01
CA ARG A 59 -5.97 10.95 -9.79
C ARG A 59 -5.78 12.35 -9.23
N GLU A 60 -5.69 13.36 -10.10
CA GLU A 60 -5.57 14.76 -9.68
C GLU A 60 -6.77 15.23 -8.84
N ASP A 61 -7.97 14.68 -9.11
CA ASP A 61 -9.20 15.00 -8.37
C ASP A 61 -9.19 14.38 -6.95
N TYR A 62 -8.31 13.40 -6.69
CA TYR A 62 -8.18 12.66 -5.42
C TYR A 62 -6.87 12.98 -4.67
N ASP A 63 -6.25 14.12 -4.98
CA ASP A 63 -5.06 14.55 -4.25
C ASP A 63 -5.42 14.83 -2.78
N GLY A 64 -4.74 14.14 -1.86
CA GLY A 64 -5.03 14.18 -0.43
C GLY A 64 -6.21 13.31 0.04
N ALA A 65 -6.87 12.56 -0.83
CA ALA A 65 -7.85 11.54 -0.43
C ALA A 65 -7.15 10.34 0.25
N ALA A 66 -7.91 9.61 1.09
CA ALA A 66 -7.42 8.42 1.78
C ALA A 66 -7.29 7.21 0.83
N ILE A 67 -6.49 7.37 -0.22
CA ILE A 67 -6.16 6.34 -1.21
C ILE A 67 -4.65 6.18 -1.26
N ASP A 68 -4.19 4.95 -1.09
CA ASP A 68 -2.80 4.63 -1.34
C ASP A 68 -2.61 4.15 -2.79
N TRP A 69 -1.82 4.89 -3.55
CA TRP A 69 -1.56 4.63 -4.95
C TRP A 69 -0.27 3.86 -5.14
N VAL A 70 -0.39 2.57 -5.37
CA VAL A 70 0.74 1.66 -5.60
C VAL A 70 0.90 1.37 -7.08
N ARG A 71 2.15 1.35 -7.59
CA ARG A 71 2.44 1.11 -9.01
C ARG A 71 3.44 -0.02 -9.19
N PHE A 72 3.03 -1.08 -9.86
CA PHE A 72 3.87 -2.19 -10.26
C PHE A 72 4.22 -2.08 -11.75
N ASN A 73 5.46 -1.66 -12.03
CA ASN A 73 5.93 -1.47 -13.40
C ASN A 73 6.77 -2.66 -13.87
N PHE A 74 6.19 -3.51 -14.71
CA PHE A 74 6.84 -4.70 -15.26
C PHE A 74 7.68 -4.43 -16.50
N THR A 75 7.94 -3.16 -16.84
CA THR A 75 8.86 -2.79 -17.92
C THR A 75 10.26 -3.36 -17.65
N TRP A 76 10.93 -3.82 -18.69
CA TRP A 76 12.25 -4.38 -18.55
C TRP A 76 13.21 -3.34 -17.96
N GLY A 77 13.97 -3.78 -16.95
CA GLY A 77 14.83 -2.90 -16.15
C GLY A 77 14.16 -2.26 -14.94
N GLU A 78 12.82 -2.17 -14.90
CA GLU A 78 12.09 -1.57 -13.79
C GLU A 78 11.35 -2.59 -12.90
N ARG A 79 11.34 -3.85 -13.30
CA ARG A 79 10.62 -4.93 -12.60
C ARG A 79 11.33 -5.50 -11.37
N ASN A 80 12.55 -5.06 -11.11
CA ASN A 80 13.32 -5.55 -9.96
C ASN A 80 12.81 -4.89 -8.67
N GLY A 81 12.69 -5.67 -7.60
CA GLY A 81 12.23 -5.17 -6.30
C GLY A 81 10.72 -4.90 -6.19
N LEU A 82 9.92 -5.23 -7.21
CA LEU A 82 8.45 -5.00 -7.14
C LEU A 82 7.79 -5.80 -6.01
N ARG A 83 8.28 -7.00 -5.75
CA ARG A 83 7.76 -7.80 -4.63
C ARG A 83 8.09 -7.17 -3.28
N ASP A 84 9.25 -6.53 -3.15
CA ASP A 84 9.64 -5.83 -1.93
C ASP A 84 8.74 -4.61 -1.69
N ILE A 85 8.35 -3.91 -2.75
CA ILE A 85 7.32 -2.86 -2.70
C ILE A 85 6.01 -3.44 -2.19
N ALA A 86 5.55 -4.56 -2.76
CA ALA A 86 4.30 -5.19 -2.36
C ALA A 86 4.32 -5.65 -0.89
N VAL A 87 5.47 -6.10 -0.39
CA VAL A 87 5.66 -6.45 1.03
C VAL A 87 5.59 -5.20 1.91
N ALA A 88 6.28 -4.12 1.51
CA ALA A 88 6.26 -2.87 2.25
C ALA A 88 4.84 -2.27 2.33
N GLU A 89 4.07 -2.39 1.26
CA GLU A 89 2.69 -1.93 1.16
C GLU A 89 1.65 -2.88 1.78
N GLY A 90 2.07 -4.02 2.33
CA GLY A 90 1.17 -5.00 2.94
C GLY A 90 0.28 -5.78 1.95
N ILE A 91 0.56 -5.73 0.64
CA ILE A 91 -0.25 -6.34 -0.43
C ILE A 91 0.49 -7.45 -1.21
N ALA A 92 1.49 -8.07 -0.58
CA ALA A 92 2.27 -9.14 -1.21
C ALA A 92 1.41 -10.31 -1.74
N PRO A 93 0.35 -10.78 -1.07
CA PRO A 93 -0.51 -11.85 -1.59
C PRO A 93 -1.16 -11.47 -2.93
N LEU A 94 -1.68 -10.24 -3.06
CA LEU A 94 -2.22 -9.72 -4.32
C LEU A 94 -1.16 -9.69 -5.42
N TYR A 95 0.02 -9.18 -5.09
CA TYR A 95 1.13 -9.12 -6.03
C TYR A 95 1.53 -10.52 -6.52
N ASP A 96 1.69 -11.48 -5.62
CA ASP A 96 2.12 -12.84 -5.95
C ASP A 96 1.09 -13.54 -6.88
N GLU A 97 -0.20 -13.24 -6.74
CA GLU A 97 -1.27 -13.76 -7.62
C GLU A 97 -1.25 -13.12 -9.02
N LEU A 98 -0.95 -11.81 -9.10
CA LEU A 98 -1.11 -11.01 -10.32
C LEU A 98 0.21 -10.65 -11.01
N ALA A 99 1.37 -11.02 -10.44
CA ALA A 99 2.68 -10.65 -10.96
C ALA A 99 2.85 -11.01 -12.44
N GLY A 100 3.33 -10.04 -13.21
CA GLY A 100 3.52 -10.18 -14.66
C GLY A 100 2.28 -9.91 -15.52
N ARG A 101 1.09 -9.83 -14.94
CA ARG A 101 -0.11 -9.35 -15.64
C ARG A 101 -0.12 -7.82 -15.64
N THR A 102 -0.63 -7.20 -16.70
CA THR A 102 -0.62 -5.73 -16.85
C THR A 102 -1.88 -5.23 -17.55
N GLY A 103 -2.20 -3.93 -17.37
CA GLY A 103 -3.33 -3.28 -18.05
C GLY A 103 -4.54 -3.06 -17.17
N PHE A 104 -4.38 -3.04 -15.85
CA PHE A 104 -5.49 -2.86 -14.92
C PHE A 104 -5.03 -2.21 -13.61
N LEU A 105 -5.99 -1.59 -12.93
CA LEU A 105 -5.89 -1.09 -11.56
C LEU A 105 -6.76 -1.98 -10.67
N VAL A 106 -6.22 -2.42 -9.54
CA VAL A 106 -6.97 -3.14 -8.50
C VAL A 106 -7.30 -2.19 -7.36
N LEU A 107 -8.57 -2.09 -7.02
CA LEU A 107 -9.04 -1.45 -5.79
C LEU A 107 -9.25 -2.53 -4.74
N MET A 108 -8.64 -2.38 -3.58
CA MET A 108 -8.70 -3.39 -2.52
C MET A 108 -8.66 -2.78 -1.12
N ASP A 109 -9.15 -3.55 -0.17
CA ASP A 109 -8.99 -3.28 1.25
C ASP A 109 -7.61 -3.79 1.71
N ARG A 110 -6.78 -2.91 2.24
CA ARG A 110 -5.46 -3.25 2.76
C ARG A 110 -5.51 -4.23 3.92
N GLU A 111 -6.45 -4.06 4.84
CA GLU A 111 -6.50 -4.84 6.07
C GLU A 111 -6.96 -6.27 5.85
N THR A 112 -7.97 -6.45 5.02
CA THR A 112 -8.53 -7.78 4.76
C THR A 112 -7.95 -8.46 3.53
N GLY A 113 -7.27 -7.70 2.66
CA GLY A 113 -6.80 -8.17 1.36
C GLY A 113 -7.94 -8.38 0.34
N GLN A 114 -9.16 -7.96 0.67
CA GLN A 114 -10.30 -8.13 -0.22
C GLN A 114 -10.19 -7.23 -1.43
N VAL A 115 -10.19 -7.82 -2.62
CA VAL A 115 -10.31 -7.09 -3.87
C VAL A 115 -11.75 -6.63 -4.03
N PHE A 116 -11.95 -5.33 -4.15
CA PHE A 116 -13.23 -4.71 -4.36
C PHE A 116 -13.61 -4.66 -5.83
N GLU A 117 -12.68 -4.17 -6.68
CA GLU A 117 -12.95 -3.94 -8.09
C GLU A 117 -11.65 -3.95 -8.89
N ILE A 118 -11.75 -4.40 -10.14
CA ILE A 118 -10.64 -4.35 -11.10
C ILE A 118 -11.04 -3.42 -12.24
N ILE A 119 -10.35 -2.29 -12.34
CA ILE A 119 -10.54 -1.27 -13.36
C ILE A 119 -9.65 -1.57 -14.55
N THR A 120 -10.24 -1.69 -15.73
CA THR A 120 -9.57 -1.99 -17.00
C THR A 120 -9.68 -0.83 -17.98
N MET A 121 -9.11 -1.00 -19.18
CA MET A 121 -9.23 0.00 -20.26
C MET A 121 -10.67 0.25 -20.74
N ASP A 122 -11.65 -0.57 -20.32
CA ASP A 122 -13.06 -0.40 -20.68
C ASP A 122 -13.73 0.69 -19.82
N TYR A 123 -13.12 1.08 -18.69
CA TYR A 123 -13.62 2.14 -17.83
C TYR A 123 -13.32 3.52 -18.40
N GLY A 124 -14.36 4.34 -18.55
CA GLY A 124 -14.23 5.77 -18.78
C GLY A 124 -13.84 6.52 -17.49
N ARG A 125 -13.43 7.81 -17.60
CA ARG A 125 -13.05 8.62 -16.44
C ARG A 125 -14.13 8.70 -15.37
N ASP A 126 -15.39 8.86 -15.78
CA ASP A 126 -16.51 8.96 -14.84
C ASP A 126 -16.75 7.63 -14.09
N GLN A 127 -16.62 6.51 -14.77
CA GLN A 127 -16.72 5.20 -14.14
C GLN A 127 -15.58 4.92 -13.15
N ILE A 128 -14.37 5.44 -13.45
CA ILE A 128 -13.24 5.37 -12.52
C ILE A 128 -13.54 6.20 -11.27
N ARG A 129 -14.04 7.44 -11.43
CA ARG A 129 -14.45 8.28 -10.30
C ARG A 129 -15.54 7.62 -9.45
N GLU A 130 -16.58 7.11 -10.09
CA GLU A 130 -17.65 6.40 -9.38
C GLU A 130 -17.14 5.19 -8.58
N ALA A 131 -16.17 4.45 -9.12
CA ALA A 131 -15.55 3.34 -8.41
C ALA A 131 -14.74 3.82 -7.19
N LEU A 132 -13.90 4.85 -7.36
CA LEU A 132 -13.11 5.42 -6.27
C LEU A 132 -13.99 5.98 -5.16
N ASP A 133 -15.00 6.80 -5.51
CA ASP A 133 -15.94 7.38 -4.53
C ASP A 133 -16.67 6.31 -3.74
N ARG A 134 -17.15 5.28 -4.44
CA ARG A 134 -17.84 4.14 -3.81
C ARG A 134 -16.97 3.43 -2.78
N TRP A 135 -15.74 3.12 -3.15
CA TRP A 135 -14.86 2.34 -2.28
C TRP A 135 -14.21 3.16 -1.17
N LEU A 136 -13.99 4.46 -1.37
CA LEU A 136 -13.62 5.38 -0.28
C LEU A 136 -14.68 5.39 0.81
N VAL A 137 -15.95 5.56 0.46
CA VAL A 137 -17.05 5.53 1.45
C VAL A 137 -17.14 4.19 2.17
N VAL A 138 -16.86 3.08 1.49
CA VAL A 138 -16.86 1.75 2.11
C VAL A 138 -15.72 1.63 3.13
N THR A 139 -14.50 1.98 2.76
CA THR A 139 -13.33 1.87 3.65
C THR A 139 -13.44 2.80 4.87
N GLU A 140 -13.91 4.03 4.70
CA GLU A 140 -14.20 4.96 5.80
C GLU A 140 -15.21 4.40 6.81
N ARG A 141 -16.24 3.70 6.33
CA ARG A 141 -17.20 3.05 7.21
C ARG A 141 -16.61 1.87 7.97
N LEU A 142 -15.79 1.07 7.31
CA LEU A 142 -15.11 -0.06 7.94
C LEU A 142 -14.18 0.42 9.06
N GLU A 143 -13.38 1.47 8.82
CA GLU A 143 -12.53 2.10 9.83
C GLU A 143 -13.35 2.60 11.04
N SER A 144 -14.48 3.24 10.78
CA SER A 144 -15.35 3.78 11.85
C SER A 144 -15.97 2.71 12.74
N VAL A 145 -16.21 1.51 12.23
CA VAL A 145 -16.77 0.38 12.99
C VAL A 145 -15.70 -0.32 13.82
N GLU A 146 -14.50 -0.46 13.29
CA GLU A 146 -13.38 -1.13 13.96
C GLU A 146 -12.75 -0.27 15.08
N GLY A 147 -12.88 1.06 15.00
CA GLY A 147 -12.40 2.01 16.01
C GLY A 147 -13.30 2.16 17.25
N GLN A 148 -14.43 1.45 17.36
CA GLN A 148 -15.35 1.47 18.50
C GLN A 148 -15.17 0.25 19.39
#